data_89435ecccd9e09fd6b145d32222628cd
#
_entry.id   89435ecccd9e09fd6b145d32222628cd
#
_cell.length_a   1.000
_cell.length_b   1.000
_cell.length_c   1.000
_cell.angle_alpha   90.00
_cell.angle_beta   90.00
_cell.angle_gamma   90.00
#
_symmetry.space_group_name_H-M   'P 1'
#
loop_
_entity.id
_entity.type
_entity.pdbx_description
1 polymer ?
#
loop_
_entity_poly.entity_id
_entity_poly.type
_entity_poly.pdbx_seq_one_letter_code
_entity_poly.pdbx_strand_id
1 'polypeptide(L)'
;MNRFLITLTLTGTLFLTGCQSPTPDPKAEDKAAAAPAAATPPPRKMTALPVVGYAGDQADLLKSSNPKLAANKKLAYDFFRIILRGRRLDRAAEFMTEDYIQHNPNADTGMAGFKAYFSALGGEQPIPEKLDGLVAIQADGDYVTLSFSREYVDSALKDETYTTTWFDMFRIVDGKIVEHWDSATKGPGPTRAPEKN
;
A
#
# COMPACT_ATOMS: atom_id res chain seq x y z
N MET A 1 -16.59 1.12 72.65
CA MET A 1 -17.98 1.30 73.09
C MET A 1 -18.73 2.08 72.03
N ASN A 2 -19.92 1.51 71.68
CA ASN A 2 -21.04 2.00 70.83
C ASN A 2 -20.76 2.30 69.34
N ARG A 3 -21.13 1.39 68.62
CA ARG A 3 -22.00 1.08 67.46
C ARG A 3 -23.14 2.09 67.26
N PHE A 4 -23.24 2.62 66.03
CA PHE A 4 -24.56 2.94 65.46
C PHE A 4 -24.53 2.51 63.96
N LEU A 5 -25.26 1.43 63.64
CA LEU A 5 -25.70 1.08 62.30
C LEU A 5 -26.90 1.99 61.97
N ILE A 6 -26.85 2.63 60.80
CA ILE A 6 -28.05 3.18 60.15
C ILE A 6 -28.25 2.44 58.86
N THR A 7 -29.28 1.57 58.88
CA THR A 7 -29.81 0.87 57.70
C THR A 7 -30.82 1.79 57.02
N LEU A 8 -30.52 2.26 55.81
CA LEU A 8 -31.48 3.01 55.01
C LEU A 8 -31.97 2.08 53.88
N THR A 9 -33.18 1.56 54.04
CA THR A 9 -33.91 0.83 53.01
C THR A 9 -34.60 1.80 52.08
N LEU A 10 -34.15 1.87 50.84
CA LEU A 10 -34.81 2.66 49.79
C LEU A 10 -35.50 1.66 48.81
N THR A 11 -36.83 1.55 48.97
CA THR A 11 -37.71 0.86 48.05
C THR A 11 -37.95 1.74 46.83
N GLY A 12 -37.21 1.48 45.74
CA GLY A 12 -37.44 2.10 44.43
C GLY A 12 -38.28 1.22 43.55
N THR A 13 -39.50 1.61 43.28
CA THR A 13 -40.42 0.96 42.35
C THR A 13 -39.92 1.22 40.90
N LEU A 14 -39.46 0.18 40.24
CA LEU A 14 -39.00 0.24 38.84
C LEU A 14 -40.21 0.15 37.90
N PHE A 15 -40.62 1.25 37.32
CA PHE A 15 -41.56 1.26 36.17
C PHE A 15 -40.81 0.83 34.90
N LEU A 16 -41.01 -0.39 34.47
CA LEU A 16 -40.65 -0.91 33.17
C LEU A 16 -41.65 -0.38 32.13
N THR A 17 -41.36 0.75 31.50
CA THR A 17 -42.02 1.13 30.25
C THR A 17 -41.39 0.31 29.13
N GLY A 18 -42.09 -0.73 28.71
CA GLY A 18 -41.68 -1.51 27.52
C GLY A 18 -41.79 -0.66 26.26
N CYS A 19 -40.64 -0.28 25.70
CA CYS A 19 -40.59 0.14 24.30
C CYS A 19 -40.78 -1.10 23.43
N GLN A 20 -42.00 -1.33 22.95
CA GLN A 20 -42.25 -2.26 21.87
C GLN A 20 -41.74 -1.65 20.58
N SER A 21 -40.67 -2.23 20.02
CA SER A 21 -40.24 -1.94 18.66
C SER A 21 -41.35 -2.36 17.68
N PRO A 22 -41.71 -1.53 16.69
CA PRO A 22 -42.67 -1.92 15.68
C PRO A 22 -42.14 -3.11 14.88
N THR A 23 -42.93 -4.16 14.80
CA THR A 23 -42.68 -5.32 13.93
C THR A 23 -42.69 -4.82 12.48
N PRO A 24 -41.67 -5.19 11.65
CA PRO A 24 -41.67 -4.79 10.22
C PRO A 24 -42.82 -5.49 9.49
N ASP A 25 -43.57 -4.71 8.74
CA ASP A 25 -44.68 -5.18 7.89
C ASP A 25 -44.11 -6.09 6.77
N PRO A 26 -44.56 -7.35 6.60
CA PRO A 26 -44.01 -8.29 5.62
C PRO A 26 -44.39 -8.02 4.18
N LYS A 27 -44.89 -6.83 3.83
CA LYS A 27 -45.31 -6.47 2.47
C LYS A 27 -44.61 -5.27 1.83
N ALA A 28 -43.51 -4.80 2.37
CA ALA A 28 -42.65 -3.85 1.65
C ALA A 28 -41.49 -4.62 1.01
N GLU A 29 -41.75 -5.46 0.02
CA GLU A 29 -40.75 -5.80 -0.99
C GLU A 29 -40.55 -4.54 -1.84
N ASP A 30 -39.65 -3.69 -1.36
CA ASP A 30 -39.13 -2.58 -2.15
C ASP A 30 -38.31 -3.18 -3.31
N LYS A 31 -39.01 -3.29 -4.45
CA LYS A 31 -38.39 -3.65 -5.72
C LYS A 31 -37.49 -2.48 -6.12
N ALA A 32 -36.32 -2.40 -5.49
CA ALA A 32 -35.27 -1.50 -5.91
C ALA A 32 -34.97 -1.84 -7.38
N ALA A 33 -35.53 -1.04 -8.29
CA ALA A 33 -35.21 -1.13 -9.70
C ALA A 33 -33.71 -0.93 -9.81
N ALA A 34 -32.99 -1.99 -10.19
CA ALA A 34 -31.57 -1.91 -10.47
C ALA A 34 -31.36 -0.77 -11.46
N ALA A 35 -30.63 0.26 -11.05
CA ALA A 35 -30.23 1.33 -11.96
C ALA A 35 -29.57 0.68 -13.18
N PRO A 36 -29.89 1.11 -14.41
CA PRO A 36 -29.28 0.54 -15.59
C PRO A 36 -27.75 0.67 -15.43
N ALA A 37 -27.04 -0.44 -15.61
CA ALA A 37 -25.58 -0.45 -15.57
C ALA A 37 -25.10 0.63 -16.54
N ALA A 38 -24.37 1.61 -16.01
CA ALA A 38 -23.79 2.67 -16.83
C ALA A 38 -22.96 2.00 -17.93
N ALA A 39 -23.29 2.29 -19.19
CA ALA A 39 -22.54 1.76 -20.33
C ALA A 39 -21.07 2.15 -20.15
N THR A 40 -20.17 1.16 -20.18
CA THR A 40 -18.74 1.42 -20.13
C THR A 40 -18.39 2.35 -21.29
N PRO A 41 -17.82 3.53 -21.04
CA PRO A 41 -17.45 4.41 -22.13
C PRO A 41 -16.47 3.71 -23.06
N PRO A 42 -16.51 3.98 -24.38
CA PRO A 42 -15.58 3.39 -25.31
C PRO A 42 -14.14 3.71 -24.90
N PRO A 43 -13.18 2.82 -25.16
CA PRO A 43 -11.78 3.06 -24.86
C PRO A 43 -11.34 4.38 -25.51
N ARG A 44 -10.82 5.29 -24.69
CA ARG A 44 -10.35 6.59 -25.16
C ARG A 44 -8.88 6.47 -25.50
N LYS A 45 -8.49 6.79 -26.73
CA LYS A 45 -7.07 6.92 -27.07
C LYS A 45 -6.45 8.02 -26.20
N MET A 46 -5.63 7.63 -25.24
CA MET A 46 -4.84 8.56 -24.46
C MET A 46 -3.45 8.67 -25.11
N THR A 47 -3.03 9.89 -25.41
CA THR A 47 -1.62 10.08 -25.75
C THR A 47 -0.81 9.76 -24.50
N ALA A 48 0.00 8.71 -24.57
CA ALA A 48 0.90 8.38 -23.49
C ALA A 48 1.83 9.56 -23.23
N LEU A 49 1.74 10.12 -22.02
CA LEU A 49 2.73 11.09 -21.58
C LEU A 49 4.06 10.33 -21.35
N PRO A 50 5.21 10.95 -21.65
CA PRO A 50 6.48 10.31 -21.36
C PRO A 50 6.56 9.97 -19.87
N VAL A 51 7.20 8.85 -19.53
CA VAL A 51 7.55 8.53 -18.13
C VAL A 51 8.48 9.63 -17.64
N VAL A 52 8.00 10.43 -16.70
CA VAL A 52 8.77 11.53 -16.13
C VAL A 52 9.15 11.17 -14.70
N GLY A 53 10.41 10.82 -14.51
CA GLY A 53 11.02 10.71 -13.19
C GLY A 53 11.54 12.06 -12.70
N TYR A 54 12.14 12.06 -11.52
CA TYR A 54 12.84 13.21 -10.98
C TYR A 54 14.02 13.58 -11.88
N ALA A 55 14.02 14.81 -12.38
CA ALA A 55 15.02 15.27 -13.37
C ALA A 55 16.39 15.60 -12.75
N GLY A 56 16.47 15.76 -11.42
CA GLY A 56 17.70 16.08 -10.70
C GLY A 56 18.50 14.83 -10.28
N ASP A 57 19.49 15.05 -9.42
CA ASP A 57 20.18 13.93 -8.77
C ASP A 57 19.26 13.29 -7.73
N GLN A 58 19.01 11.98 -7.86
CA GLN A 58 18.14 11.26 -6.91
C GLN A 58 18.70 11.28 -5.49
N ALA A 59 20.00 11.52 -5.29
CA ALA A 59 20.58 11.76 -3.98
C ALA A 59 19.95 12.97 -3.25
N ASP A 60 19.43 13.95 -3.99
CA ASP A 60 18.73 15.09 -3.39
C ASP A 60 17.40 14.69 -2.74
N LEU A 61 16.72 13.68 -3.26
CA LEU A 61 15.49 13.13 -2.69
C LEU A 61 15.69 12.47 -1.32
N LEU A 62 16.94 12.06 -1.01
CA LEU A 62 17.30 11.41 0.24
C LEU A 62 17.53 12.41 1.39
N LYS A 63 17.71 13.69 1.05
CA LYS A 63 18.02 14.74 2.04
C LYS A 63 16.83 15.02 2.94
N SER A 64 17.12 15.31 4.21
CA SER A 64 16.18 15.81 5.22
C SER A 64 16.98 16.55 6.31
N SER A 65 16.40 17.58 6.91
CA SER A 65 16.96 18.23 8.10
C SER A 65 16.86 17.33 9.35
N ASN A 66 15.95 16.33 9.32
CA ASN A 66 15.84 15.30 10.35
C ASN A 66 16.69 14.09 9.96
N PRO A 67 17.74 13.75 10.74
CA PRO A 67 18.64 12.63 10.41
C PRO A 67 17.93 11.27 10.33
N LYS A 68 16.90 11.02 11.17
CA LYS A 68 16.11 9.79 11.11
C LYS A 68 15.37 9.67 9.77
N LEU A 69 14.73 10.76 9.32
CA LEU A 69 14.02 10.74 8.05
C LEU A 69 14.96 10.59 6.86
N ALA A 70 16.15 11.20 6.90
CA ALA A 70 17.17 11.01 5.88
C ALA A 70 17.66 9.54 5.82
N ALA A 71 17.92 8.93 6.99
CA ALA A 71 18.31 7.52 7.09
C ALA A 71 17.21 6.58 6.58
N ASN A 72 15.95 6.83 6.94
CA ASN A 72 14.81 6.04 6.49
C ASN A 72 14.60 6.14 4.96
N LYS A 73 14.71 7.35 4.39
CA LYS A 73 14.66 7.52 2.93
C LYS A 73 15.76 6.73 2.22
N LYS A 74 16.99 6.80 2.75
CA LYS A 74 18.13 6.06 2.19
C LYS A 74 17.90 4.55 2.27
N LEU A 75 17.44 4.04 3.40
CA LEU A 75 17.14 2.62 3.58
C LEU A 75 16.10 2.13 2.56
N ALA A 76 14.98 2.83 2.41
CA ALA A 76 13.92 2.47 1.47
C ALA A 76 14.41 2.54 0.01
N TYR A 77 15.19 3.55 -0.34
CA TYR A 77 15.79 3.71 -1.67
C TYR A 77 16.77 2.58 -2.00
N ASP A 78 17.69 2.26 -1.07
CA ASP A 78 18.66 1.18 -1.26
C ASP A 78 17.99 -0.19 -1.28
N PHE A 79 16.99 -0.43 -0.43
CA PHE A 79 16.16 -1.62 -0.50
C PHE A 79 15.54 -1.80 -1.89
N PHE A 80 14.98 -0.72 -2.44
CA PHE A 80 14.35 -0.76 -3.76
C PHE A 80 15.37 -1.09 -4.87
N ARG A 81 16.55 -0.45 -4.84
CA ARG A 81 17.61 -0.70 -5.83
C ARG A 81 18.21 -2.09 -5.71
N ILE A 82 18.61 -2.46 -4.50
CA ILE A 82 19.42 -3.66 -4.25
C ILE A 82 18.54 -4.91 -4.20
N ILE A 83 17.45 -4.86 -3.44
CA ILE A 83 16.62 -6.04 -3.21
C ILE A 83 15.57 -6.20 -4.31
N LEU A 84 14.78 -5.14 -4.60
CA LEU A 84 13.67 -5.29 -5.55
C LEU A 84 14.15 -5.28 -7.01
N ARG A 85 15.08 -4.39 -7.37
CA ARG A 85 15.59 -4.29 -8.74
C ARG A 85 16.78 -5.22 -8.99
N GLY A 86 17.76 -5.21 -8.09
CA GLY A 86 18.96 -6.05 -8.18
C GLY A 86 18.74 -7.51 -7.84
N ARG A 87 17.58 -7.86 -7.24
CA ARG A 87 17.24 -9.25 -6.82
C ARG A 87 18.27 -9.87 -5.87
N ARG A 88 18.92 -9.05 -5.02
CA ARG A 88 19.83 -9.56 -3.99
C ARG A 88 19.05 -10.05 -2.77
N LEU A 89 18.23 -11.11 -2.97
CA LEU A 89 17.31 -11.61 -1.94
C LEU A 89 18.02 -12.24 -0.75
N ASP A 90 19.25 -12.71 -0.93
CA ASP A 90 20.16 -13.15 0.13
C ASP A 90 20.44 -12.04 1.16
N ARG A 91 20.45 -10.78 0.70
CA ARG A 91 20.70 -9.59 1.51
C ARG A 91 19.44 -8.98 2.15
N ALA A 92 18.27 -9.59 1.99
CA ALA A 92 17.02 -9.02 2.50
C ALA A 92 17.06 -8.75 4.01
N ALA A 93 17.74 -9.60 4.80
CA ALA A 93 17.90 -9.41 6.24
C ALA A 93 18.69 -8.16 6.64
N GLU A 94 19.43 -7.53 5.72
CA GLU A 94 20.09 -6.24 5.96
C GLU A 94 19.04 -5.10 6.05
N PHE A 95 17.88 -5.26 5.42
CA PHE A 95 16.87 -4.20 5.21
C PHE A 95 15.58 -4.42 5.97
N MET A 96 15.13 -5.67 6.17
CA MET A 96 13.82 -5.98 6.72
C MET A 96 13.89 -6.99 7.86
N THR A 97 12.82 -7.07 8.65
CA THR A 97 12.68 -8.04 9.73
C THR A 97 12.13 -9.38 9.23
N GLU A 98 12.35 -10.46 10.00
CA GLU A 98 11.80 -11.79 9.66
C GLU A 98 10.27 -11.81 9.67
N ASP A 99 9.65 -11.09 10.57
CA ASP A 99 8.21 -10.96 10.77
C ASP A 99 7.56 -9.82 9.96
N TYR A 100 8.26 -9.33 8.93
CA TYR A 100 7.79 -8.31 8.02
C TYR A 100 6.35 -8.52 7.54
N ILE A 101 5.51 -7.48 7.62
CA ILE A 101 4.10 -7.53 7.23
C ILE A 101 3.93 -7.01 5.79
N GLN A 102 3.29 -7.82 4.95
CA GLN A 102 3.04 -7.51 3.54
C GLN A 102 1.56 -7.26 3.29
N HIS A 103 1.24 -6.09 2.71
CA HIS A 103 -0.12 -5.75 2.29
C HIS A 103 -0.39 -5.89 0.78
N ASN A 104 0.63 -6.26 -0.01
CA ASN A 104 0.41 -6.66 -1.40
C ASN A 104 -0.34 -8.01 -1.43
N PRO A 105 -1.54 -8.09 -2.07
CA PRO A 105 -2.37 -9.30 -2.02
C PRO A 105 -1.78 -10.50 -2.81
N ASN A 106 -0.64 -10.32 -3.47
CA ASN A 106 0.02 -11.35 -4.28
C ASN A 106 1.27 -11.95 -3.63
N ALA A 107 1.69 -11.43 -2.47
CA ALA A 107 2.87 -11.90 -1.75
C ALA A 107 2.53 -12.19 -0.29
N ASP A 108 3.06 -13.29 0.23
CA ASP A 108 2.85 -13.67 1.62
C ASP A 108 3.65 -12.77 2.58
N THR A 109 3.15 -12.63 3.79
CA THR A 109 3.81 -11.96 4.92
C THR A 109 5.06 -12.73 5.36
N GLY A 110 6.01 -12.02 5.94
CA GLY A 110 7.31 -12.52 6.41
C GLY A 110 8.39 -12.48 5.33
N MET A 111 9.65 -12.42 5.78
CA MET A 111 10.79 -12.41 4.86
C MET A 111 10.82 -13.63 3.95
N ALA A 112 10.40 -14.80 4.44
CA ALA A 112 10.32 -16.02 3.64
C ALA A 112 9.30 -15.89 2.50
N GLY A 113 8.10 -15.37 2.78
CA GLY A 113 7.06 -15.09 1.78
C GLY A 113 7.52 -14.06 0.75
N PHE A 114 8.16 -13.00 1.20
CA PHE A 114 8.78 -12.00 0.34
C PHE A 114 9.82 -12.63 -0.61
N LYS A 115 10.76 -13.42 -0.09
CA LYS A 115 11.78 -14.09 -0.90
C LYS A 115 11.17 -15.05 -1.91
N ALA A 116 10.16 -15.83 -1.51
CA ALA A 116 9.47 -16.75 -2.40
C ALA A 116 8.82 -16.02 -3.59
N TYR A 117 8.08 -14.94 -3.30
CA TYR A 117 7.45 -14.11 -4.33
C TYR A 117 8.47 -13.54 -5.33
N PHE A 118 9.52 -12.90 -4.84
CA PHE A 118 10.51 -12.26 -5.71
C PHE A 118 11.41 -13.25 -6.45
N SER A 119 11.69 -14.44 -5.88
CA SER A 119 12.41 -15.51 -6.59
C SER A 119 11.66 -15.99 -7.82
N ALA A 120 10.32 -16.05 -7.77
CA ALA A 120 9.49 -16.44 -8.90
C ALA A 120 9.54 -15.45 -10.08
N LEU A 121 9.96 -14.20 -9.82
CA LEU A 121 10.08 -13.15 -10.84
C LEU A 121 11.44 -13.14 -11.57
N GLY A 122 12.32 -14.09 -11.28
CA GLY A 122 13.63 -14.23 -11.91
C GLY A 122 14.81 -14.04 -10.96
N GLY A 123 16.02 -14.39 -11.45
CA GLY A 123 17.28 -14.30 -10.71
C GLY A 123 17.82 -12.88 -10.56
N GLU A 124 19.05 -12.81 -10.08
CA GLU A 124 19.79 -11.57 -9.86
C GLU A 124 19.91 -10.71 -11.12
N GLN A 125 19.84 -9.41 -10.94
CA GLN A 125 19.95 -8.39 -11.97
C GLN A 125 21.06 -7.40 -11.62
N PRO A 126 21.60 -6.65 -12.58
CA PRO A 126 22.45 -5.49 -12.27
C PRO A 126 21.74 -4.53 -11.31
N ILE A 127 22.43 -4.07 -10.27
CA ILE A 127 21.90 -3.06 -9.36
C ILE A 127 21.93 -1.72 -10.09
N PRO A 128 20.77 -1.09 -10.34
CA PRO A 128 20.75 0.18 -11.06
C PRO A 128 21.36 1.30 -10.21
N GLU A 129 22.03 2.25 -10.82
CA GLU A 129 22.54 3.46 -10.13
C GLU A 129 21.40 4.37 -9.69
N LYS A 130 20.35 4.45 -10.51
CA LYS A 130 19.15 5.26 -10.28
C LYS A 130 17.90 4.40 -10.47
N LEU A 131 16.80 4.82 -9.87
CA LEU A 131 15.50 4.17 -10.04
C LEU A 131 14.72 4.86 -11.16
N ASP A 132 14.45 4.12 -12.24
CA ASP A 132 13.68 4.63 -13.36
C ASP A 132 12.26 4.99 -12.96
N GLY A 133 11.80 6.15 -13.46
CA GLY A 133 10.48 6.67 -13.16
C GLY A 133 10.28 7.13 -11.71
N LEU A 134 11.29 7.12 -10.86
CA LEU A 134 11.18 7.66 -9.50
C LEU A 134 10.90 9.17 -9.56
N VAL A 135 9.79 9.60 -8.97
CA VAL A 135 9.34 11.00 -8.95
C VAL A 135 9.70 11.67 -7.64
N ALA A 136 9.46 10.99 -6.52
CA ALA A 136 9.66 11.56 -5.19
C ALA A 136 9.92 10.48 -4.13
N ILE A 137 10.61 10.87 -3.06
CA ILE A 137 10.71 10.10 -1.81
C ILE A 137 10.27 11.01 -0.67
N GLN A 138 9.18 10.63 0.01
CA GLN A 138 8.62 11.36 1.13
C GLN A 138 8.78 10.52 2.40
N ALA A 139 9.07 11.19 3.53
CA ALA A 139 9.17 10.51 4.82
C ALA A 139 8.55 11.37 5.92
N ASP A 140 7.77 10.71 6.78
CA ASP A 140 7.23 11.29 8.00
C ASP A 140 7.15 10.22 9.10
N GLY A 141 7.62 10.54 10.30
CA GLY A 141 7.73 9.58 11.39
C GLY A 141 8.53 8.33 11.00
N ASP A 142 7.85 7.20 11.02
CA ASP A 142 8.40 5.89 10.63
C ASP A 142 8.11 5.50 9.17
N TYR A 143 7.34 6.33 8.45
CA TYR A 143 6.87 5.99 7.10
C TYR A 143 7.72 6.65 6.03
N VAL A 144 7.97 5.89 4.97
CA VAL A 144 8.61 6.37 3.73
C VAL A 144 7.80 5.92 2.54
N THR A 145 7.48 6.85 1.64
CA THR A 145 6.79 6.58 0.39
C THR A 145 7.68 6.93 -0.79
N LEU A 146 7.85 5.97 -1.70
CA LEU A 146 8.43 6.18 -3.02
C LEU A 146 7.30 6.28 -4.04
N SER A 147 7.31 7.35 -4.82
CA SER A 147 6.32 7.60 -5.88
C SER A 147 6.97 7.44 -7.23
N PHE A 148 6.34 6.66 -8.11
CA PHE A 148 6.86 6.37 -9.45
C PHE A 148 5.87 6.75 -10.53
N SER A 149 6.37 7.20 -11.67
CA SER A 149 5.67 7.18 -12.94
C SER A 149 5.97 5.84 -13.64
N ARG A 150 4.94 5.15 -14.09
CA ARG A 150 5.07 3.83 -14.76
C ARG A 150 4.29 3.82 -16.05
N GLU A 151 4.85 3.21 -17.09
CA GLU A 151 4.20 3.00 -18.38
C GLU A 151 3.70 1.56 -18.49
N TYR A 152 2.48 1.39 -18.97
CA TYR A 152 1.83 0.09 -19.17
C TYR A 152 1.28 -0.03 -20.58
N VAL A 153 1.19 -1.26 -21.07
CA VAL A 153 0.51 -1.57 -22.33
C VAL A 153 -1.00 -1.43 -22.12
N ASP A 154 -1.66 -0.75 -23.04
CA ASP A 154 -3.13 -0.65 -23.05
C ASP A 154 -3.73 -1.95 -23.62
N SER A 155 -4.39 -2.71 -22.77
CA SER A 155 -5.00 -3.99 -23.17
C SER A 155 -6.19 -3.83 -24.11
N ALA A 156 -6.81 -2.65 -24.14
CA ALA A 156 -7.95 -2.34 -25.00
C ALA A 156 -7.56 -1.77 -26.37
N LEU A 157 -6.40 -1.12 -26.43
CA LEU A 157 -5.87 -0.48 -27.63
C LEU A 157 -4.51 -1.10 -27.94
N LYS A 158 -4.48 -2.05 -28.88
CA LYS A 158 -3.24 -2.74 -29.28
C LYS A 158 -2.17 -1.72 -29.70
N ASP A 159 -0.95 -1.97 -29.26
CA ASP A 159 0.23 -1.15 -29.55
C ASP A 159 0.23 0.27 -28.94
N GLU A 160 -0.73 0.58 -28.08
CA GLU A 160 -0.75 1.80 -27.32
C GLU A 160 -0.25 1.56 -25.88
N THR A 161 0.30 2.60 -25.27
CA THR A 161 0.70 2.60 -23.87
C THR A 161 0.06 3.77 -23.12
N TYR A 162 -0.05 3.64 -21.80
CA TYR A 162 -0.48 4.71 -20.93
C TYR A 162 0.44 4.84 -19.73
N THR A 163 0.55 6.05 -19.20
CA THR A 163 1.33 6.34 -18.00
C THR A 163 0.39 6.51 -16.81
N THR A 164 0.77 5.92 -15.67
CA THR A 164 0.08 6.10 -14.40
C THR A 164 1.09 6.17 -13.26
N THR A 165 0.59 6.35 -12.05
CA THR A 165 1.40 6.41 -10.83
C THR A 165 1.45 5.07 -10.12
N TRP A 166 2.54 4.82 -9.41
CA TRP A 166 2.71 3.70 -8.50
C TRP A 166 3.32 4.21 -7.20
N PHE A 167 2.86 3.67 -6.09
CA PHE A 167 3.37 4.00 -4.77
C PHE A 167 3.82 2.76 -4.05
N ASP A 168 5.01 2.84 -3.44
CA ASP A 168 5.50 1.86 -2.46
C ASP A 168 5.71 2.60 -1.14
N MET A 169 5.02 2.19 -0.09
CA MET A 169 5.15 2.75 1.24
C MET A 169 5.69 1.71 2.22
N PHE A 170 6.65 2.13 3.01
CA PHE A 170 7.31 1.29 4.02
C PHE A 170 7.17 1.91 5.39
N ARG A 171 6.96 1.09 6.42
CA ARG A 171 7.17 1.47 7.81
C ARG A 171 8.52 0.94 8.27
N ILE A 172 9.33 1.84 8.83
CA ILE A 172 10.72 1.57 9.20
C ILE A 172 10.87 1.83 10.70
N VAL A 173 11.23 0.79 11.43
CA VAL A 173 11.50 0.83 12.88
C VAL A 173 12.89 0.31 13.12
N ASP A 174 13.68 1.00 13.93
CA ASP A 174 15.05 0.63 14.31
C ASP A 174 15.94 0.28 13.11
N GLY A 175 15.80 1.04 12.01
CA GLY A 175 16.58 0.85 10.80
C GLY A 175 16.24 -0.41 9.99
N LYS A 176 15.02 -0.98 10.19
CA LYS A 176 14.50 -2.12 9.43
C LYS A 176 13.11 -1.84 8.91
N ILE A 177 12.82 -2.30 7.71
CA ILE A 177 11.47 -2.33 7.15
C ILE A 177 10.69 -3.42 7.89
N VAL A 178 9.61 -3.02 8.54
CA VAL A 178 8.72 -3.94 9.28
C VAL A 178 7.38 -4.14 8.58
N GLU A 179 7.03 -3.28 7.59
CA GLU A 179 5.73 -3.33 6.94
C GLU A 179 5.75 -2.60 5.59
N HIS A 180 4.95 -3.06 4.63
CA HIS A 180 4.89 -2.52 3.27
C HIS A 180 3.48 -2.50 2.69
N TRP A 181 3.17 -1.43 1.98
CA TRP A 181 1.97 -1.24 1.16
C TRP A 181 2.36 -0.82 -0.25
N ASP A 182 1.59 -1.24 -1.23
CA ASP A 182 1.69 -0.78 -2.60
C ASP A 182 0.32 -0.67 -3.28
N SER A 183 0.29 -0.28 -4.54
CA SER A 183 -0.94 -0.11 -5.32
C SER A 183 -1.38 -1.41 -6.03
N ALA A 184 -0.80 -2.56 -5.69
CA ALA A 184 -1.10 -3.81 -6.37
C ALA A 184 -2.55 -4.26 -6.13
N THR A 185 -3.19 -4.73 -7.19
CA THR A 185 -4.45 -5.46 -7.13
C THR A 185 -4.18 -6.96 -7.09
N LYS A 186 -5.13 -7.75 -6.58
CA LYS A 186 -5.01 -9.21 -6.59
C LYS A 186 -5.04 -9.76 -8.00
N GLY A 187 -4.11 -10.67 -8.31
CA GLY A 187 -3.98 -11.30 -9.62
C GLY A 187 -3.00 -10.58 -10.55
N PRO A 188 -2.98 -10.97 -11.83
CA PRO A 188 -2.10 -10.34 -12.80
C PRO A 188 -2.47 -8.87 -12.99
N GLY A 189 -1.54 -8.00 -12.66
CA GLY A 189 -1.68 -6.57 -12.93
C GLY A 189 -1.53 -6.25 -14.43
N PRO A 190 -1.67 -4.98 -14.81
CA PRO A 190 -1.46 -4.55 -16.19
C PRO A 190 -0.01 -4.81 -16.61
N THR A 191 0.17 -5.17 -17.89
CA THR A 191 1.49 -5.47 -18.45
C THR A 191 2.33 -4.19 -18.54
N ARG A 192 3.50 -4.19 -17.91
CA ARG A 192 4.46 -3.09 -18.04
C ARG A 192 4.95 -2.96 -19.48
N ALA A 193 5.02 -1.73 -19.98
CA ALA A 193 5.71 -1.46 -21.23
C ALA A 193 7.22 -1.78 -21.08
N PRO A 194 7.90 -2.25 -22.14
CA PRO A 194 9.35 -2.43 -22.12
C PRO A 194 10.07 -1.12 -21.74
N GLU A 195 11.10 -1.23 -20.93
CA GLU A 195 11.96 -0.08 -20.63
C GLU A 195 12.63 0.39 -21.93
N LYS A 196 12.55 1.68 -22.23
CA LYS A 196 13.21 2.27 -23.38
C LYS A 196 14.67 2.49 -23.02
N ASN A 197 15.55 1.74 -23.69
CA ASN A 197 17.01 1.90 -23.58
C ASN A 197 17.47 3.29 -24.10
#